data_befbd747089ecb12da151dcd62c21488
#
_entry.id   befbd747089ecb12da151dcd62c21488
#
_cell.length_a   1.000
_cell.length_b   1.000
_cell.length_c   1.000
_cell.angle_alpha   90.00
_cell.angle_beta   90.00
_cell.angle_gamma   90.00
#
_symmetry.space_group_name_H-M   'P 1'
#
loop_
_entity.id
_entity.type
_entity.pdbx_description
1 polymer ?
#
loop_
_entity_poly.entity_id
_entity_poly.type
_entity_poly.pdbx_seq_one_letter_code
_entity_poly.pdbx_strand_id
1 'polypeptide(L)'
;MGPHLWKLVRDGNVGVATHAVFAAAVKHSPLLGDFLEIVVEEQYRLFSTALTKKLWADYLEGCRERDPNMPLWNETTRRRLRSSVFQMLAQAGYIENTRSLKLQTVHIAEQVLRYLEANQEKYVLRCIKVAP
;
A
#
# COMPACT_ATOMS: atom_id res chain seq x y z
N MET A 1 -0.07 -14.70 6.66
CA MET A 1 -0.48 -14.18 7.96
C MET A 1 -1.31 -15.20 8.72
N GLY A 2 -1.40 -15.07 10.03
CA GLY A 2 -2.07 -16.05 10.87
C GLY A 2 -3.59 -15.94 10.79
N PRO A 3 -4.30 -16.94 11.37
CA PRO A 3 -5.77 -16.98 11.33
C PRO A 3 -6.45 -15.81 12.04
N HIS A 4 -5.77 -15.13 12.95
CA HIS A 4 -6.34 -13.97 13.65
C HIS A 4 -6.61 -12.79 12.72
N LEU A 5 -5.80 -12.59 11.67
CA LEU A 5 -6.03 -11.51 10.72
C LEU A 5 -7.30 -11.76 9.91
N TRP A 6 -7.51 -13.02 9.50
CA TRP A 6 -8.74 -13.40 8.80
C TRP A 6 -9.97 -13.24 9.67
N LYS A 7 -9.83 -13.46 10.98
CA LYS A 7 -10.90 -13.20 11.92
C LYS A 7 -11.26 -11.70 11.95
N LEU A 8 -10.27 -10.81 11.92
CA LEU A 8 -10.54 -9.37 11.84
C LEU A 8 -11.26 -8.99 10.55
N VAL A 9 -10.91 -9.60 9.42
CA VAL A 9 -11.60 -9.37 8.15
C VAL A 9 -13.06 -9.79 8.25
N ARG A 10 -13.32 -10.97 8.83
CA ARG A 10 -14.65 -11.54 8.92
C ARG A 10 -15.53 -10.85 9.96
N ASP A 11 -14.98 -10.59 11.16
CA ASP A 11 -15.74 -10.16 12.34
C ASP A 11 -15.61 -8.67 12.64
N GLY A 12 -14.68 -7.96 11.99
CA GLY A 12 -14.45 -6.54 12.21
C GLY A 12 -15.45 -5.66 11.46
N ASN A 13 -15.45 -4.38 11.79
CA ASN A 13 -16.22 -3.41 11.01
C ASN A 13 -15.55 -3.18 9.64
N VAL A 14 -16.22 -2.39 8.77
CA VAL A 14 -15.73 -2.16 7.40
C VAL A 14 -14.30 -1.59 7.38
N GLY A 15 -14.00 -0.64 8.27
CA GLY A 15 -12.67 -0.04 8.35
C GLY A 15 -11.60 -1.05 8.77
N VAL A 16 -11.89 -1.85 9.80
CA VAL A 16 -10.98 -2.90 10.26
C VAL A 16 -10.75 -3.94 9.17
N ALA A 17 -11.83 -4.40 8.53
CA ALA A 17 -11.74 -5.40 7.47
C ALA A 17 -10.89 -4.89 6.30
N THR A 18 -11.12 -3.66 5.86
CA THR A 18 -10.39 -3.05 4.76
C THR A 18 -8.89 -2.95 5.08
N HIS A 19 -8.54 -2.47 6.27
CA HIS A 19 -7.14 -2.34 6.67
C HIS A 19 -6.46 -3.70 6.88
N ALA A 20 -7.20 -4.70 7.35
CA ALA A 20 -6.67 -6.06 7.48
C ALA A 20 -6.34 -6.67 6.12
N VAL A 21 -7.23 -6.50 5.15
CA VAL A 21 -6.99 -6.96 3.77
C VAL A 21 -5.79 -6.22 3.16
N PHE A 22 -5.72 -4.91 3.37
CA PHE A 22 -4.60 -4.11 2.88
C PHE A 22 -3.27 -4.56 3.49
N ALA A 23 -3.24 -4.80 4.80
CA ALA A 23 -2.04 -5.30 5.47
C ALA A 23 -1.59 -6.65 4.91
N ALA A 24 -2.54 -7.56 4.64
CA ALA A 24 -2.24 -8.84 4.01
C ALA A 24 -1.67 -8.65 2.61
N ALA A 25 -2.23 -7.74 1.82
CA ALA A 25 -1.71 -7.43 0.49
C ALA A 25 -0.28 -6.91 0.55
N VAL A 26 0.03 -6.03 1.48
CA VAL A 26 1.39 -5.51 1.69
C VAL A 26 2.34 -6.63 2.05
N LYS A 27 1.95 -7.54 2.94
CA LYS A 27 2.80 -8.66 3.34
C LYS A 27 3.13 -9.57 2.15
N HIS A 28 2.16 -9.83 1.29
CA HIS A 28 2.34 -10.75 0.17
C HIS A 28 2.85 -10.10 -1.10
N SER A 29 2.98 -8.77 -1.13
CA SER A 29 3.48 -8.04 -2.30
C SER A 29 4.55 -7.03 -1.89
N PRO A 30 5.83 -7.41 -1.93
CA PRO A 30 6.90 -6.44 -1.68
C PRO A 30 6.86 -5.25 -2.63
N LEU A 31 6.36 -5.44 -3.84
CA LEU A 31 6.22 -4.35 -4.80
C LEU A 31 5.29 -3.25 -4.26
N LEU A 32 4.16 -3.63 -3.67
CA LEU A 32 3.24 -2.69 -3.03
C LEU A 32 3.85 -2.08 -1.78
N GLY A 33 4.42 -2.92 -0.91
CA GLY A 33 5.01 -2.46 0.34
C GLY A 33 6.14 -1.48 0.15
N ASP A 34 7.05 -1.76 -0.77
CA ASP A 34 8.17 -0.87 -1.06
C ASP A 34 7.71 0.42 -1.72
N PHE A 35 6.66 0.38 -2.53
CA PHE A 35 6.07 1.60 -3.09
C PHE A 35 5.57 2.52 -1.98
N LEU A 36 4.87 1.96 -0.99
CA LEU A 36 4.43 2.72 0.18
C LEU A 36 5.62 3.31 0.94
N GLU A 37 6.59 2.48 1.28
CA GLU A 37 7.71 2.89 2.12
C GLU A 37 8.62 3.89 1.44
N ILE A 38 8.86 3.73 0.15
CA ILE A 38 9.82 4.56 -0.59
C ILE A 38 9.13 5.79 -1.19
N VAL A 39 8.05 5.59 -1.95
CA VAL A 39 7.45 6.66 -2.75
C VAL A 39 6.38 7.41 -1.97
N VAL A 40 5.41 6.71 -1.40
CA VAL A 40 4.27 7.36 -0.72
C VAL A 40 4.75 8.11 0.52
N GLU A 41 5.62 7.51 1.31
CA GLU A 41 6.19 8.18 2.49
C GLU A 41 6.92 9.45 2.11
N GLU A 42 7.71 9.42 1.03
CA GLU A 42 8.42 10.61 0.56
C GLU A 42 7.45 11.72 0.19
N GLN A 43 6.35 11.40 -0.49
CA GLN A 43 5.37 12.39 -0.88
C GLN A 43 4.70 13.03 0.33
N TYR A 44 4.40 12.26 1.37
CA TYR A 44 3.90 12.84 2.63
C TYR A 44 4.93 13.76 3.27
N ARG A 45 6.19 13.34 3.26
CA ARG A 45 7.28 14.13 3.86
C ARG A 45 7.50 15.45 3.12
N LEU A 46 7.30 15.45 1.80
CA LEU A 46 7.44 16.64 0.96
C LEU A 46 6.17 17.50 0.94
N PHE A 47 5.14 17.12 1.70
CA PHE A 47 3.84 17.80 1.72
C PHE A 47 3.20 17.90 0.33
N SER A 48 3.42 16.89 -0.51
CA SER A 48 2.78 16.82 -1.82
C SER A 48 1.27 16.73 -1.68
N THR A 49 0.55 17.35 -2.61
CA THR A 49 -0.92 17.34 -2.58
C THR A 49 -1.51 16.06 -3.14
N ALA A 50 -0.81 15.41 -4.07
CA ALA A 50 -1.33 14.24 -4.77
C ALA A 50 -0.19 13.34 -5.27
N LEU A 51 -0.50 12.06 -5.46
CA LEU A 51 0.37 11.15 -6.18
C LEU A 51 0.18 11.38 -7.68
N THR A 52 1.10 10.86 -8.49
CA THR A 52 1.00 10.91 -9.95
C THR A 52 1.24 9.53 -10.55
N LYS A 53 0.72 9.32 -11.74
CA LYS A 53 1.00 8.08 -12.48
C LYS A 53 2.48 7.94 -12.81
N LYS A 54 3.15 9.07 -12.99
CA LYS A 54 4.59 9.09 -13.27
C LYS A 54 5.39 8.54 -12.08
N LEU A 55 4.99 8.85 -10.85
CA LEU A 55 5.65 8.30 -9.66
C LEU A 55 5.66 6.78 -9.68
N TRP A 56 4.55 6.17 -10.04
CA TRP A 56 4.46 4.72 -10.16
C TRP A 56 5.36 4.20 -11.29
N ALA A 57 5.31 4.84 -12.46
CA ALA A 57 6.13 4.44 -13.60
C ALA A 57 7.63 4.52 -13.29
N ASP A 58 8.06 5.62 -12.67
CA ASP A 58 9.46 5.81 -12.28
C ASP A 58 9.89 4.79 -11.21
N TYR A 59 8.99 4.46 -10.28
CA TYR A 59 9.25 3.44 -9.26
C TYR A 59 9.46 2.07 -9.91
N LEU A 60 8.59 1.67 -10.84
CA LEU A 60 8.74 0.39 -11.54
C LEU A 60 10.05 0.33 -12.33
N GLU A 61 10.40 1.41 -13.00
CA GLU A 61 11.65 1.49 -13.75
C GLU A 61 12.84 1.30 -12.82
N GLY A 62 12.83 1.97 -11.67
CA GLY A 62 13.87 1.82 -10.66
C GLY A 62 13.95 0.40 -10.10
N CYS A 63 12.82 -0.26 -9.87
CA CYS A 63 12.79 -1.65 -9.42
C CYS A 63 13.44 -2.57 -10.45
N ARG A 64 13.16 -2.33 -11.73
CA ARG A 64 13.70 -3.14 -12.81
C ARG A 64 15.19 -2.94 -12.98
N GLU A 65 15.68 -1.72 -12.81
CA GLU A 65 17.11 -1.43 -12.84
C GLU A 65 17.86 -2.17 -11.74
N ARG A 66 17.24 -2.27 -10.54
CA ARG A 66 17.84 -2.98 -9.41
C ARG A 66 17.73 -4.49 -9.53
N ASP A 67 16.72 -4.99 -10.24
CA ASP A 67 16.49 -6.43 -10.43
C ASP A 67 16.24 -6.73 -11.90
N PRO A 68 17.33 -7.04 -12.66
CA PRO A 68 17.19 -7.36 -14.10
C PRO A 68 16.35 -8.60 -14.38
N ASN A 69 16.13 -9.46 -13.37
CA ASN A 69 15.29 -10.64 -13.51
C ASN A 69 13.81 -10.37 -13.36
N MET A 70 13.45 -9.14 -12.99
CA MET A 70 12.06 -8.72 -12.88
C MET A 70 11.38 -8.83 -14.23
N PRO A 71 10.16 -9.40 -14.31
CA PRO A 71 9.46 -9.55 -15.59
C PRO A 71 9.27 -8.24 -16.33
N LEU A 72 9.43 -8.29 -17.64
CA LEU A 72 9.16 -7.15 -18.52
C LEU A 72 7.67 -7.19 -18.89
N TRP A 73 6.82 -6.51 -18.12
CA TRP A 73 5.40 -6.49 -18.39
C TRP A 73 5.09 -5.57 -19.58
N ASN A 74 4.07 -5.97 -20.36
CA ASN A 74 3.58 -5.11 -21.43
C ASN A 74 2.76 -3.93 -20.87
N GLU A 75 2.39 -3.00 -21.72
CA GLU A 75 1.65 -1.80 -21.35
C GLU A 75 0.34 -2.12 -20.63
N THR A 76 -0.40 -3.10 -21.13
CA THR A 76 -1.69 -3.50 -20.54
C THR A 76 -1.51 -4.00 -19.11
N THR A 77 -0.51 -4.86 -18.89
CA THR A 77 -0.22 -5.41 -17.56
C THR A 77 0.22 -4.30 -16.60
N ARG A 78 1.06 -3.38 -17.07
CA ARG A 78 1.52 -2.25 -16.24
C ARG A 78 0.36 -1.36 -15.82
N ARG A 79 -0.60 -1.09 -16.72
CA ARG A 79 -1.80 -0.31 -16.40
C ARG A 79 -2.65 -1.01 -15.35
N ARG A 80 -2.84 -2.33 -15.47
CA ARG A 80 -3.63 -3.11 -14.51
C ARG A 80 -3.00 -3.08 -13.13
N LEU A 81 -1.68 -3.24 -13.05
CA LEU A 81 -0.96 -3.16 -11.77
C LEU A 81 -1.13 -1.79 -11.14
N ARG A 82 -0.94 -0.73 -11.92
CA ARG A 82 -1.11 0.64 -11.44
C ARG A 82 -2.53 0.87 -10.92
N SER A 83 -3.54 0.47 -11.70
CA SER A 83 -4.93 0.62 -11.30
C SER A 83 -5.23 -0.14 -10.02
N SER A 84 -4.74 -1.37 -9.89
CA SER A 84 -4.93 -2.17 -8.68
C SER A 84 -4.30 -1.52 -7.47
N VAL A 85 -3.07 -1.03 -7.59
CA VAL A 85 -2.35 -0.39 -6.48
C VAL A 85 -3.08 0.88 -6.05
N PHE A 86 -3.42 1.75 -6.99
CA PHE A 86 -4.11 3.00 -6.65
C PHE A 86 -5.49 2.74 -6.07
N GLN A 87 -6.20 1.72 -6.55
CA GLN A 87 -7.49 1.34 -5.98
C GLN A 87 -7.34 0.87 -4.53
N MET A 88 -6.33 0.06 -4.24
CA MET A 88 -6.04 -0.38 -2.87
C MET A 88 -5.70 0.80 -1.97
N LEU A 89 -4.90 1.75 -2.46
CA LEU A 89 -4.56 2.96 -1.69
C LEU A 89 -5.81 3.81 -1.41
N ALA A 90 -6.70 3.95 -2.38
CA ALA A 90 -7.95 4.69 -2.21
C ALA A 90 -8.85 4.00 -1.17
N GLN A 91 -8.99 2.69 -1.25
CA GLN A 91 -9.81 1.93 -0.31
C GLN A 91 -9.26 2.01 1.12
N ALA A 92 -7.94 2.00 1.27
CA ALA A 92 -7.31 2.09 2.59
C ALA A 92 -7.29 3.52 3.14
N GLY A 93 -7.52 4.53 2.31
CA GLY A 93 -7.62 5.92 2.74
C GLY A 93 -6.39 6.77 2.52
N TYR A 94 -5.37 6.27 1.84
CA TYR A 94 -4.16 7.06 1.56
C TYR A 94 -4.41 8.13 0.51
N ILE A 95 -5.30 7.87 -0.44
CA ILE A 95 -5.69 8.85 -1.44
C ILE A 95 -7.22 8.98 -1.48
N GLU A 96 -7.69 10.14 -1.91
CA GLU A 96 -9.12 10.44 -1.96
C GLU A 96 -9.86 9.49 -2.91
N ASN A 97 -9.34 9.36 -4.14
CA ASN A 97 -9.89 8.44 -5.14
C ASN A 97 -8.85 8.23 -6.24
N THR A 98 -9.16 7.32 -7.18
CA THR A 98 -8.23 6.96 -8.24
C THR A 98 -8.14 8.00 -9.37
N ARG A 99 -9.00 9.01 -9.37
CA ARG A 99 -8.96 10.08 -10.37
C ARG A 99 -8.06 11.22 -9.94
N SER A 100 -8.29 11.76 -8.74
CA SER A 100 -7.53 12.89 -8.23
C SER A 100 -6.17 12.48 -7.71
N LEU A 101 -6.05 11.25 -7.18
CA LEU A 101 -4.87 10.72 -6.50
C LEU A 101 -4.42 11.63 -5.34
N LYS A 102 -5.34 12.43 -4.82
CA LYS A 102 -5.05 13.41 -3.79
C LYS A 102 -4.73 12.71 -2.47
N LEU A 103 -3.58 13.02 -1.89
CA LEU A 103 -3.15 12.45 -0.62
C LEU A 103 -4.01 12.97 0.52
N GLN A 104 -4.30 12.09 1.47
CA GLN A 104 -5.04 12.46 2.67
C GLN A 104 -4.45 11.76 3.88
N THR A 105 -4.78 12.27 5.06
CA THR A 105 -4.37 11.63 6.31
C THR A 105 -5.14 10.33 6.47
N VAL A 106 -4.42 9.25 6.77
CA VAL A 106 -5.02 7.93 6.99
C VAL A 106 -4.83 7.51 8.44
N HIS A 107 -5.89 6.96 9.02
CA HIS A 107 -5.85 6.38 10.37
C HIS A 107 -6.10 4.89 10.24
N ILE A 108 -5.03 4.10 10.33
CA ILE A 108 -5.14 2.65 10.27
C ILE A 108 -5.85 2.16 11.53
N ALA A 109 -6.79 1.22 11.35
CA ALA A 109 -7.54 0.66 12.47
C ALA A 109 -6.59 0.11 13.53
N GLU A 110 -6.81 0.53 14.79
CA GLU A 110 -5.93 0.17 15.89
C GLU A 110 -5.83 -1.35 16.09
N GLN A 111 -6.92 -2.05 15.87
CA GLN A 111 -6.96 -3.51 15.97
C GLN A 111 -5.98 -4.18 15.00
N VAL A 112 -5.85 -3.61 13.79
CA VAL A 112 -4.90 -4.11 12.79
C VAL A 112 -3.48 -3.83 13.24
N LEU A 113 -3.21 -2.61 13.72
CA LEU A 113 -1.89 -2.24 14.23
C LEU A 113 -1.46 -3.14 15.39
N ARG A 114 -2.36 -3.39 16.33
CA ARG A 114 -2.09 -4.28 17.47
C ARG A 114 -1.79 -5.70 17.03
N TYR A 115 -2.55 -6.21 16.06
CA TYR A 115 -2.29 -7.53 15.51
C TYR A 115 -0.90 -7.63 14.91
N LEU A 116 -0.52 -6.64 14.11
CA LEU A 116 0.79 -6.63 13.45
C LEU A 116 1.93 -6.51 14.47
N GLU A 117 1.77 -5.70 15.50
CA GLU A 117 2.74 -5.59 16.59
C GLU A 117 2.89 -6.90 17.35
N ALA A 118 1.77 -7.53 17.70
CA ALA A 118 1.77 -8.79 18.46
C ALA A 118 2.42 -9.93 17.69
N ASN A 119 2.34 -9.91 16.37
CA ASN A 119 2.91 -10.93 15.49
C ASN A 119 4.26 -10.53 14.90
N GLN A 120 4.85 -9.44 15.37
CA GLN A 120 6.16 -8.96 14.96
C GLN A 120 6.27 -8.72 13.44
N GLU A 121 5.19 -8.26 12.82
CA GLU A 121 5.14 -7.92 11.38
C GLU A 121 5.72 -6.53 11.16
N LYS A 122 7.01 -6.36 11.44
CA LYS A 122 7.68 -5.05 11.44
C LYS A 122 7.69 -4.40 10.06
N TYR A 123 7.91 -5.18 9.01
CA TYR A 123 7.93 -4.67 7.65
C TYR A 123 6.55 -4.12 7.26
N VAL A 124 5.50 -4.89 7.52
CA VAL A 124 4.13 -4.47 7.18
C VAL A 124 3.76 -3.20 7.95
N LEU A 125 4.07 -3.16 9.25
CA LEU A 125 3.84 -1.97 10.07
C LEU A 125 4.54 -0.74 9.48
N ARG A 126 5.80 -0.88 9.12
CA ARG A 126 6.58 0.22 8.56
C ARG A 126 5.96 0.74 7.26
N CYS A 127 5.48 -0.17 6.40
CA CYS A 127 4.87 0.21 5.13
C CYS A 127 3.53 0.91 5.31
N ILE A 128 2.67 0.43 6.20
CA ILE A 128 1.33 1.00 6.35
C ILE A 128 1.30 2.28 7.18
N LYS A 129 2.31 2.52 8.01
CA LYS A 129 2.39 3.71 8.88
C LYS A 129 3.16 4.86 8.23
N VAL A 130 3.15 4.96 6.91
CA VAL A 130 3.88 6.01 6.18
C VAL A 130 3.18 7.37 6.22
N ALA A 131 1.88 7.40 6.47
CA ALA A 131 1.14 8.64 6.64
C ALA A 131 1.43 9.25 8.02
N PRO A 132 1.45 10.59 8.12
CA PRO A 132 1.69 11.27 9.40
C PRO A 132 0.61 10.96 10.42
#